data_1a6d2cbb2dbdbdf342356eaa7982e355
#
_entry.id   1a6d2cbb2dbdbdf342356eaa7982e355
#
_cell.length_a   1.000
_cell.length_b   1.000
_cell.length_c   1.000
_cell.angle_alpha   90.00
_cell.angle_beta   90.00
_cell.angle_gamma   90.00
#
_symmetry.space_group_name_H-M   'P 1'
#
loop_
_entity.id
_entity.type
_entity.pdbx_description
1 polymer ?
#
loop_
_entity_poly.entity_id
_entity_poly.type
_entity_poly.pdbx_seq_one_letter_code
_entity_poly.pdbx_strand_id
1 'polypeptide(L)'
;MSRLQVRLFLLCLLPFVLPQTAAAMPSEHQDIWRVDLHAVARLAAGEQHFSKLAYYRWENNRWVASDAETFFNTQQPEIPLIVFAPGYTSTTQQTTKVGLGVVRNFDPNKPCRVVFWDWYADRGVGNIRCDVRSKLPIINNTANYLALFLQTLKPQSKVCLFGFSFGSRIVCNAVETLRKNDRQPEGLRLRLVLSGAATDQNWFARGQRHSKVPEIVEKILITYTSDDWVLQFYPMMYNFRDRAPALGFKGLPIQSIAPEFRSKFENININRYIGKEHKTLVHVQTPVFRNRINTYFFFD
;
A
#
# COMPACT_ATOMS: atom_id res chain seq x y z
N MET A 1 25.64 -11.06 12.71
CA MET A 1 24.50 -12.00 12.55
C MET A 1 25.06 -13.36 12.19
N SER A 2 24.70 -14.40 12.92
CA SER A 2 25.10 -15.77 12.61
C SER A 2 24.39 -16.26 11.32
N ARG A 3 25.03 -17.21 10.61
CA ARG A 3 24.42 -17.84 9.42
C ARG A 3 23.05 -18.47 9.72
N LEU A 4 22.79 -18.79 10.97
CA LEU A 4 21.52 -19.34 11.46
C LEU A 4 20.39 -18.28 11.45
N GLN A 5 20.67 -17.03 11.83
CA GLN A 5 19.67 -15.96 11.84
C GLN A 5 19.25 -15.54 10.42
N VAL A 6 20.18 -15.62 9.45
CA VAL A 6 19.87 -15.36 8.04
C VAL A 6 19.02 -16.49 7.44
N ARG A 7 19.26 -17.74 7.86
CA ARG A 7 18.44 -18.88 7.42
C ARG A 7 17.03 -18.86 8.00
N LEU A 8 16.87 -18.43 9.26
CA LEU A 8 15.54 -18.26 9.86
C LEU A 8 14.72 -17.19 9.14
N PHE A 9 15.37 -16.09 8.76
CA PHE A 9 14.70 -15.01 7.99
C PHE A 9 14.21 -15.51 6.61
N LEU A 10 14.93 -16.44 6.01
CA LEU A 10 14.58 -17.05 4.71
C LEU A 10 13.40 -18.02 4.77
N LEU A 11 13.30 -18.81 5.85
CA LEU A 11 12.24 -19.83 6.02
C LEU A 11 10.83 -19.25 6.16
N CYS A 12 10.71 -18.03 6.63
CA CYS A 12 9.40 -17.42 6.90
C CYS A 12 8.83 -16.61 5.74
N LEU A 13 9.61 -16.46 4.67
CA LEU A 13 9.11 -15.94 3.40
C LEU A 13 8.48 -17.04 2.51
N LEU A 14 8.50 -18.31 2.98
CA LEU A 14 7.82 -19.41 2.29
C LEU A 14 6.29 -19.27 2.47
N PRO A 15 5.51 -19.38 1.39
CA PRO A 15 4.06 -19.33 1.48
C PRO A 15 3.54 -20.55 2.25
N PHE A 16 2.95 -20.33 3.42
CA PHE A 16 2.15 -21.35 4.09
C PHE A 16 0.87 -21.55 3.28
N VAL A 17 0.70 -22.73 2.71
CA VAL A 17 -0.54 -23.11 2.01
C VAL A 17 -1.60 -23.39 3.08
N LEU A 18 -2.42 -22.38 3.38
CA LEU A 18 -3.66 -22.59 4.12
C LEU A 18 -4.65 -23.34 3.21
N PRO A 19 -5.48 -24.25 3.77
CA PRO A 19 -6.52 -24.91 3.00
C PRO A 19 -7.42 -23.84 2.35
N GLN A 20 -7.65 -24.00 1.05
CA GLN A 20 -8.55 -23.13 0.29
C GLN A 20 -9.99 -23.44 0.71
N THR A 21 -10.52 -22.72 1.69
CA THR A 21 -11.99 -22.59 1.77
C THR A 21 -12.45 -21.93 0.47
N ALA A 22 -13.48 -22.48 -0.15
CA ALA A 22 -14.09 -21.92 -1.34
C ALA A 22 -14.37 -20.43 -1.11
N ALA A 23 -13.61 -19.61 -1.83
CA ALA A 23 -13.52 -18.21 -1.48
C ALA A 23 -14.73 -17.50 -2.08
N ALA A 24 -15.54 -16.85 -1.24
CA ALA A 24 -16.60 -15.98 -1.70
C ALA A 24 -16.09 -15.04 -2.79
N MET A 25 -16.86 -14.92 -3.86
CA MET A 25 -16.57 -14.05 -5.00
C MET A 25 -16.68 -12.59 -4.59
N PRO A 26 -15.91 -11.68 -5.23
CA PRO A 26 -16.21 -10.25 -5.13
C PRO A 26 -17.67 -10.00 -5.48
N SER A 27 -18.31 -9.05 -4.78
CA SER A 27 -19.71 -8.70 -5.08
C SER A 27 -19.78 -7.96 -6.43
N GLU A 28 -20.97 -7.96 -7.04
CA GLU A 28 -21.24 -7.21 -8.28
C GLU A 28 -21.06 -5.69 -8.12
N HIS A 29 -21.04 -5.19 -6.89
CA HIS A 29 -20.77 -3.77 -6.57
C HIS A 29 -19.28 -3.40 -6.53
N GLN A 30 -18.38 -4.38 -6.77
CA GLN A 30 -16.94 -4.18 -6.69
C GLN A 30 -16.31 -4.29 -8.08
N ASP A 31 -15.93 -3.14 -8.64
CA ASP A 31 -15.22 -3.05 -9.93
C ASP A 31 -13.71 -3.17 -9.69
N ILE A 32 -13.12 -4.32 -10.04
CA ILE A 32 -11.74 -4.65 -9.69
C ILE A 32 -10.82 -4.55 -10.90
N TRP A 33 -9.74 -3.79 -10.71
CA TRP A 33 -8.73 -3.53 -11.70
C TRP A 33 -7.34 -3.90 -11.20
N ARG A 34 -6.43 -4.16 -12.12
CA ARG A 34 -5.01 -4.28 -11.89
C ARG A 34 -4.28 -3.34 -12.84
N VAL A 35 -3.40 -2.51 -12.30
CA VAL A 35 -2.45 -1.70 -13.08
C VAL A 35 -1.09 -2.33 -12.93
N ASP A 36 -0.54 -2.81 -14.04
CA ASP A 36 0.73 -3.52 -14.11
C ASP A 36 1.86 -2.56 -14.49
N LEU A 37 2.86 -2.47 -13.62
CA LEU A 37 4.02 -1.59 -13.77
C LEU A 37 5.31 -2.34 -14.13
N HIS A 38 5.27 -3.65 -14.36
CA HIS A 38 6.48 -4.44 -14.55
C HIS A 38 7.30 -3.97 -15.76
N ALA A 39 6.66 -3.60 -16.86
CA ALA A 39 7.33 -3.08 -18.08
C ALA A 39 8.04 -1.73 -17.85
N VAL A 40 7.57 -0.93 -16.89
CA VAL A 40 8.07 0.43 -16.63
C VAL A 40 8.83 0.56 -15.31
N ALA A 41 8.97 -0.52 -14.56
CA ALA A 41 9.50 -0.50 -13.18
C ALA A 41 10.88 0.20 -13.05
N ARG A 42 11.72 0.10 -14.08
CA ARG A 42 13.07 0.69 -14.12
C ARG A 42 13.16 1.95 -14.98
N LEU A 43 12.07 2.36 -15.61
CA LEU A 43 12.02 3.57 -16.43
C LEU A 43 11.62 4.75 -15.53
N ALA A 44 12.24 5.91 -15.74
CA ALA A 44 11.83 7.11 -15.00
C ALA A 44 10.37 7.42 -15.28
N ALA A 45 9.60 7.71 -14.23
CA ALA A 45 8.21 8.07 -14.37
C ALA A 45 8.08 9.40 -15.15
N GLY A 46 7.23 9.39 -16.15
CA GLY A 46 6.92 10.52 -17.02
C GLY A 46 5.77 10.17 -17.94
N GLU A 47 5.16 11.18 -18.55
CA GLU A 47 3.98 11.01 -19.43
C GLU A 47 4.23 10.01 -20.56
N GLN A 48 5.41 10.06 -21.18
CA GLN A 48 5.82 9.16 -22.26
C GLN A 48 5.86 7.67 -21.85
N HIS A 49 6.01 7.36 -20.56
CA HIS A 49 6.04 6.00 -20.03
C HIS A 49 4.75 5.64 -19.31
N PHE A 50 3.97 6.62 -18.90
CA PHE A 50 2.68 6.40 -18.25
C PHE A 50 1.70 5.67 -19.17
N SER A 51 1.70 5.99 -20.46
CA SER A 51 0.89 5.29 -21.47
C SER A 51 1.27 3.81 -21.66
N LYS A 52 2.43 3.38 -21.13
CA LYS A 52 2.88 1.98 -21.20
C LYS A 52 2.42 1.13 -20.00
N LEU A 53 1.69 1.71 -19.06
CA LEU A 53 1.05 0.95 -18.00
C LEU A 53 0.00 0.03 -18.60
N ALA A 54 0.03 -1.24 -18.20
CA ALA A 54 -0.98 -2.18 -18.67
C ALA A 54 -2.14 -2.26 -17.68
N TYR A 55 -3.35 -2.22 -18.20
CA TYR A 55 -4.57 -2.26 -17.40
C TYR A 55 -5.30 -3.56 -17.62
N TYR A 56 -5.85 -4.14 -16.56
CA TYR A 56 -6.63 -5.35 -16.59
C TYR A 56 -7.85 -5.17 -15.70
N ARG A 57 -9.00 -5.69 -16.14
CA ARG A 57 -10.23 -5.74 -15.37
C ARG A 57 -10.52 -7.17 -14.94
N TRP A 58 -11.00 -7.36 -13.71
CA TRP A 58 -11.38 -8.67 -13.21
C TRP A 58 -12.80 -9.02 -13.64
N GLU A 59 -12.91 -9.99 -14.52
CA GLU A 59 -14.19 -10.44 -15.08
C GLU A 59 -14.22 -11.97 -15.13
N ASN A 60 -15.32 -12.57 -14.72
CA ASN A 60 -15.50 -14.02 -14.75
C ASN A 60 -14.32 -14.82 -14.18
N ASN A 61 -13.77 -14.36 -13.02
CA ASN A 61 -12.62 -14.98 -12.33
C ASN A 61 -11.28 -14.95 -13.07
N ARG A 62 -11.12 -14.04 -14.00
CA ARG A 62 -9.86 -13.87 -14.73
C ARG A 62 -9.57 -12.39 -14.99
N TRP A 63 -8.32 -12.09 -15.21
CA TRP A 63 -7.91 -10.80 -15.72
C TRP A 63 -8.17 -10.71 -17.22
N VAL A 64 -8.94 -9.73 -17.61
CA VAL A 64 -9.20 -9.36 -19.02
C VAL A 64 -8.40 -8.09 -19.29
N ALA A 65 -7.64 -8.10 -20.40
CA ALA A 65 -6.87 -6.93 -20.81
C ALA A 65 -7.81 -5.75 -21.13
N SER A 66 -7.41 -4.58 -20.72
CA SER A 66 -8.09 -3.32 -20.92
C SER A 66 -7.06 -2.20 -21.13
N ASP A 67 -7.46 -0.96 -21.08
CA ASP A 67 -6.60 0.20 -21.30
C ASP A 67 -6.90 1.34 -20.33
N ALA A 68 -6.03 2.35 -20.36
CA ALA A 68 -6.15 3.54 -19.53
C ALA A 68 -7.42 4.35 -19.87
N GLU A 69 -7.75 4.46 -21.14
CA GLU A 69 -8.91 5.22 -21.61
C GLU A 69 -10.20 4.64 -21.03
N THR A 70 -10.38 3.33 -21.14
CA THR A 70 -11.54 2.62 -20.57
C THR A 70 -11.58 2.81 -19.04
N PHE A 71 -10.42 2.69 -18.36
CA PHE A 71 -10.36 2.89 -16.91
C PHE A 71 -10.84 4.29 -16.51
N PHE A 72 -10.26 5.35 -17.11
CA PHE A 72 -10.56 6.73 -16.69
C PHE A 72 -11.93 7.20 -17.19
N ASN A 73 -12.40 6.78 -18.39
CA ASN A 73 -13.72 7.13 -18.89
C ASN A 73 -14.86 6.55 -18.04
N THR A 74 -14.68 5.32 -17.54
CA THR A 74 -15.67 4.63 -16.69
C THR A 74 -15.54 4.98 -15.20
N GLN A 75 -14.54 5.78 -14.80
CA GLN A 75 -14.39 6.21 -13.41
C GLN A 75 -15.50 7.19 -13.03
N GLN A 76 -16.13 6.94 -11.89
CA GLN A 76 -17.19 7.76 -11.29
C GLN A 76 -16.63 8.39 -10.01
N PRO A 77 -16.53 9.74 -9.92
CA PRO A 77 -15.92 10.40 -8.77
C PRO A 77 -16.60 10.12 -7.43
N GLU A 78 -17.92 9.88 -7.46
CA GLU A 78 -18.74 9.54 -6.30
C GLU A 78 -18.47 8.13 -5.76
N ILE A 79 -18.01 7.20 -6.62
CA ILE A 79 -17.65 5.85 -6.25
C ILE A 79 -16.22 5.83 -5.69
N PRO A 80 -16.00 5.40 -4.43
CA PRO A 80 -14.67 5.35 -3.86
C PRO A 80 -13.70 4.50 -4.68
N LEU A 81 -12.52 5.05 -4.93
CA LEU A 81 -11.39 4.36 -5.54
C LEU A 81 -10.42 3.91 -4.46
N ILE A 82 -10.17 2.62 -4.36
CA ILE A 82 -9.26 2.04 -3.39
C ILE A 82 -8.05 1.50 -4.14
N VAL A 83 -6.88 2.10 -3.95
CA VAL A 83 -5.64 1.61 -4.55
C VAL A 83 -4.87 0.80 -3.52
N PHE A 84 -4.72 -0.49 -3.75
CA PHE A 84 -3.94 -1.39 -2.91
C PHE A 84 -2.53 -1.59 -3.47
N ALA A 85 -1.52 -1.13 -2.74
CA ALA A 85 -0.11 -1.37 -3.01
C ALA A 85 0.43 -2.48 -2.09
N PRO A 86 0.76 -3.67 -2.63
CA PRO A 86 1.25 -4.80 -1.84
C PRO A 86 2.69 -4.62 -1.37
N GLY A 87 3.12 -5.51 -0.45
CA GLY A 87 4.47 -5.55 0.05
C GLY A 87 5.49 -6.18 -0.91
N TYR A 88 6.73 -6.29 -0.42
CA TYR A 88 7.84 -6.95 -1.10
C TYR A 88 7.60 -8.47 -1.25
N THR A 89 8.19 -9.06 -2.30
CA THR A 89 8.03 -10.45 -2.73
C THR A 89 6.65 -10.82 -3.29
N SER A 90 5.81 -9.84 -3.61
CA SER A 90 4.52 -10.10 -4.24
C SER A 90 4.69 -10.25 -5.75
N THR A 91 4.57 -11.49 -6.25
CA THR A 91 4.38 -11.73 -7.69
C THR A 91 2.98 -11.28 -8.10
N THR A 92 2.74 -11.08 -9.40
CA THR A 92 1.41 -10.76 -9.93
C THR A 92 0.32 -11.72 -9.43
N GLN A 93 0.63 -13.02 -9.37
CA GLN A 93 -0.31 -14.02 -8.86
C GLN A 93 -0.58 -13.82 -7.35
N GLN A 94 0.46 -13.52 -6.57
CA GLN A 94 0.31 -13.24 -5.14
C GLN A 94 -0.43 -11.92 -4.90
N THR A 95 -0.13 -10.88 -5.67
CA THR A 95 -0.84 -9.60 -5.64
C THR A 95 -2.34 -9.82 -5.89
N THR A 96 -2.69 -10.61 -6.91
CA THR A 96 -4.09 -10.98 -7.19
C THR A 96 -4.73 -11.71 -6.02
N LYS A 97 -4.10 -12.78 -5.53
CA LYS A 97 -4.64 -13.59 -4.41
C LYS A 97 -4.84 -12.75 -3.15
N VAL A 98 -3.85 -11.96 -2.79
CA VAL A 98 -3.89 -11.10 -1.60
C VAL A 98 -4.90 -9.98 -1.80
N GLY A 99 -4.90 -9.30 -2.95
CA GLY A 99 -5.82 -8.22 -3.25
C GLY A 99 -7.27 -8.67 -3.21
N LEU A 100 -7.62 -9.80 -3.83
CA LEU A 100 -8.95 -10.40 -3.74
C LEU A 100 -9.31 -10.76 -2.29
N GLY A 101 -8.33 -11.24 -1.50
CA GLY A 101 -8.51 -11.52 -0.08
C GLY A 101 -8.75 -10.25 0.74
N VAL A 102 -8.15 -9.12 0.37
CA VAL A 102 -8.43 -7.81 0.97
C VAL A 102 -9.86 -7.36 0.65
N VAL A 103 -10.25 -7.41 -0.62
CA VAL A 103 -11.58 -7.01 -1.12
C VAL A 103 -12.71 -7.75 -0.40
N ARG A 104 -12.53 -9.03 -0.07
CA ARG A 104 -13.51 -9.83 0.68
C ARG A 104 -13.81 -9.32 2.11
N ASN A 105 -12.98 -8.43 2.63
CA ASN A 105 -13.23 -7.81 3.94
C ASN A 105 -14.00 -6.49 3.82
N PHE A 106 -14.33 -6.04 2.61
CA PHE A 106 -15.13 -4.84 2.37
C PHE A 106 -16.62 -5.15 2.59
N ASP A 107 -17.39 -4.10 2.85
CA ASP A 107 -18.85 -4.23 2.84
C ASP A 107 -19.32 -4.59 1.41
N PRO A 108 -19.95 -5.76 1.21
CA PRO A 108 -20.35 -6.20 -0.12
C PRO A 108 -21.45 -5.33 -0.75
N ASN A 109 -22.17 -4.55 0.04
CA ASN A 109 -23.26 -3.68 -0.43
C ASN A 109 -22.78 -2.27 -0.80
N LYS A 110 -21.54 -1.93 -0.49
CA LYS A 110 -20.98 -0.60 -0.80
C LYS A 110 -20.23 -0.64 -2.12
N PRO A 111 -20.67 0.13 -3.14
CA PRO A 111 -19.97 0.17 -4.41
C PRO A 111 -18.58 0.79 -4.24
N CYS A 112 -17.58 0.17 -4.88
CA CYS A 112 -16.24 0.70 -4.94
C CYS A 112 -15.49 0.21 -6.17
N ARG A 113 -14.53 1.00 -6.63
CA ARG A 113 -13.52 0.55 -7.58
C ARG A 113 -12.24 0.25 -6.83
N VAL A 114 -11.65 -0.92 -7.09
CA VAL A 114 -10.42 -1.37 -6.44
C VAL A 114 -9.34 -1.55 -7.49
N VAL A 115 -8.17 -0.97 -7.26
CA VAL A 115 -6.99 -1.10 -8.12
C VAL A 115 -5.90 -1.84 -7.36
N PHE A 116 -5.46 -2.98 -7.88
CA PHE A 116 -4.24 -3.63 -7.44
C PHE A 116 -3.07 -2.97 -8.16
N TRP A 117 -2.23 -2.25 -7.42
CA TRP A 117 -1.04 -1.57 -7.92
C TRP A 117 0.10 -2.56 -8.00
N ASP A 118 0.17 -3.29 -9.14
CA ASP A 118 1.05 -4.44 -9.34
C ASP A 118 2.45 -3.96 -9.77
N TRP A 119 3.27 -3.66 -8.77
CA TRP A 119 4.62 -3.15 -8.95
C TRP A 119 5.65 -4.29 -8.94
N TYR A 120 6.83 -4.05 -9.51
CA TYR A 120 7.92 -5.03 -9.59
C TYR A 120 8.52 -5.33 -8.20
N ALA A 121 7.84 -6.17 -7.47
CA ALA A 121 8.18 -6.60 -6.11
C ALA A 121 8.92 -7.93 -6.06
N ASP A 122 9.14 -8.59 -7.18
CA ASP A 122 9.75 -9.92 -7.26
C ASP A 122 11.11 -9.95 -6.56
N ARG A 123 11.36 -11.05 -5.88
CA ARG A 123 12.63 -11.27 -5.22
C ARG A 123 13.75 -11.41 -6.24
N GLY A 124 14.79 -10.60 -6.08
CA GLY A 124 16.01 -10.72 -6.88
C GLY A 124 16.92 -11.85 -6.39
N VAL A 125 18.00 -12.07 -7.13
CA VAL A 125 19.06 -13.02 -6.77
C VAL A 125 20.00 -12.38 -5.76
N GLY A 126 20.47 -13.15 -4.77
CA GLY A 126 21.45 -12.70 -3.81
C GLY A 126 20.95 -12.61 -2.38
N ASN A 127 21.66 -11.85 -1.51
CA ASN A 127 21.24 -11.71 -0.14
C ASN A 127 20.09 -10.67 -0.03
N ILE A 128 19.20 -10.95 0.88
CA ILE A 128 17.96 -10.17 1.08
C ILE A 128 18.19 -8.67 1.28
N ARG A 129 19.30 -8.28 1.95
CA ARG A 129 19.62 -6.89 2.22
C ARG A 129 20.01 -6.13 0.94
N CYS A 130 20.77 -6.77 0.06
CA CYS A 130 21.13 -6.18 -1.24
C CYS A 130 19.90 -6.06 -2.12
N ASP A 131 19.04 -7.10 -2.14
CA ASP A 131 17.82 -7.09 -2.91
C ASP A 131 16.84 -6.02 -2.43
N VAL A 132 16.59 -5.94 -1.14
CA VAL A 132 15.74 -4.89 -0.54
C VAL A 132 16.23 -3.49 -0.91
N ARG A 133 17.56 -3.26 -0.87
CA ARG A 133 18.13 -1.96 -1.26
C ARG A 133 17.98 -1.67 -2.74
N SER A 134 18.11 -2.68 -3.58
CA SER A 134 17.92 -2.54 -5.03
C SER A 134 16.49 -2.15 -5.41
N LYS A 135 15.50 -2.43 -4.53
CA LYS A 135 14.10 -2.04 -4.74
C LYS A 135 13.81 -0.58 -4.43
N LEU A 136 14.68 0.13 -3.71
CA LEU A 136 14.41 1.54 -3.35
C LEU A 136 14.19 2.46 -4.56
N PRO A 137 15.02 2.42 -5.61
CA PRO A 137 14.76 3.18 -6.84
C PRO A 137 13.44 2.77 -7.50
N ILE A 138 13.12 1.47 -7.53
CA ILE A 138 11.88 0.94 -8.09
C ILE A 138 10.67 1.44 -7.30
N ILE A 139 10.74 1.41 -5.97
CA ILE A 139 9.68 1.92 -5.08
C ILE A 139 9.44 3.42 -5.33
N ASN A 140 10.51 4.22 -5.43
CA ASN A 140 10.38 5.65 -5.68
C ASN A 140 9.77 5.92 -7.07
N ASN A 141 10.22 5.18 -8.08
CA ASN A 141 9.68 5.29 -9.43
C ASN A 141 8.20 4.87 -9.49
N THR A 142 7.86 3.75 -8.87
CA THR A 142 6.48 3.27 -8.71
C THR A 142 5.58 4.30 -8.03
N ALA A 143 6.10 4.98 -7.01
CA ALA A 143 5.39 6.06 -6.33
C ALA A 143 5.14 7.27 -7.24
N ASN A 144 6.10 7.61 -8.10
CA ASN A 144 5.92 8.68 -9.08
C ASN A 144 4.85 8.33 -10.14
N TYR A 145 4.80 7.07 -10.60
CA TYR A 145 3.69 6.61 -11.46
C TYR A 145 2.34 6.67 -10.75
N LEU A 146 2.29 6.32 -9.46
CA LEU A 146 1.06 6.46 -8.67
C LEU A 146 0.65 7.93 -8.52
N ALA A 147 1.61 8.84 -8.34
CA ALA A 147 1.31 10.28 -8.31
C ALA A 147 0.75 10.77 -9.66
N LEU A 148 1.33 10.35 -10.80
CA LEU A 148 0.78 10.65 -12.13
C LEU A 148 -0.63 10.07 -12.31
N PHE A 149 -0.85 8.82 -11.87
CA PHE A 149 -2.17 8.19 -11.91
C PHE A 149 -3.20 9.02 -11.11
N LEU A 150 -2.85 9.50 -9.92
CA LEU A 150 -3.73 10.34 -9.11
C LEU A 150 -4.03 11.69 -9.78
N GLN A 151 -3.08 12.26 -10.52
CA GLN A 151 -3.26 13.53 -11.26
C GLN A 151 -4.25 13.38 -12.44
N THR A 152 -4.41 12.18 -13.00
CA THR A 152 -5.33 11.93 -14.12
C THR A 152 -6.76 11.61 -13.70
N LEU A 153 -7.03 11.48 -12.40
CA LEU A 153 -8.36 11.22 -11.88
C LEU A 153 -9.29 12.41 -12.13
N LYS A 154 -10.58 12.13 -12.23
CA LYS A 154 -11.60 13.19 -12.36
C LYS A 154 -11.65 14.06 -11.10
N PRO A 155 -12.02 15.34 -11.23
CA PRO A 155 -12.31 16.21 -10.08
C PRO A 155 -13.25 15.56 -9.07
N GLN A 156 -13.13 15.93 -7.80
CA GLN A 156 -13.95 15.43 -6.68
C GLN A 156 -13.84 13.91 -6.41
N SER A 157 -12.85 13.23 -7.00
CA SER A 157 -12.61 11.81 -6.75
C SER A 157 -12.32 11.53 -5.28
N LYS A 158 -12.89 10.43 -4.78
CA LYS A 158 -12.70 9.93 -3.41
C LYS A 158 -11.73 8.75 -3.47
N VAL A 159 -10.52 8.90 -2.91
CA VAL A 159 -9.45 7.91 -3.05
C VAL A 159 -8.92 7.48 -1.68
N CYS A 160 -8.88 6.17 -1.44
CA CYS A 160 -8.12 5.60 -0.34
C CYS A 160 -6.91 4.84 -0.88
N LEU A 161 -5.73 5.21 -0.43
CA LEU A 161 -4.49 4.51 -0.74
C LEU A 161 -4.17 3.55 0.41
N PHE A 162 -4.22 2.25 0.13
CA PHE A 162 -3.88 1.21 1.08
C PHE A 162 -2.51 0.62 0.75
N GLY A 163 -1.53 0.86 1.60
CA GLY A 163 -0.18 0.30 1.50
C GLY A 163 0.08 -0.75 2.58
N PHE A 164 0.59 -1.92 2.18
CA PHE A 164 1.12 -2.91 3.10
C PHE A 164 2.64 -2.99 2.99
N SER A 165 3.35 -3.00 4.11
CA SER A 165 4.82 -3.12 4.14
C SER A 165 5.47 -2.05 3.24
N PHE A 166 6.22 -2.42 2.18
CA PHE A 166 6.76 -1.49 1.19
C PHE A 166 5.70 -0.75 0.37
N GLY A 167 4.53 -1.32 0.20
CA GLY A 167 3.40 -0.62 -0.38
C GLY A 167 3.06 0.66 0.39
N SER A 168 3.22 0.67 1.71
CA SER A 168 3.06 1.88 2.53
C SER A 168 4.07 2.98 2.14
N ARG A 169 5.31 2.58 1.81
CA ARG A 169 6.32 3.52 1.33
C ARG A 169 5.97 4.09 -0.04
N ILE A 170 5.42 3.25 -0.93
CA ILE A 170 4.96 3.69 -2.26
C ILE A 170 3.86 4.74 -2.10
N VAL A 171 2.81 4.47 -1.33
CA VAL A 171 1.68 5.39 -1.19
C VAL A 171 2.09 6.71 -0.51
N CYS A 172 2.93 6.66 0.53
CA CYS A 172 3.42 7.88 1.18
C CYS A 172 4.27 8.75 0.24
N ASN A 173 5.18 8.13 -0.52
CA ASN A 173 6.00 8.84 -1.50
C ASN A 173 5.15 9.42 -2.65
N ALA A 174 4.11 8.68 -3.10
CA ALA A 174 3.21 9.15 -4.15
C ALA A 174 2.44 10.40 -3.71
N VAL A 175 1.90 10.41 -2.49
CA VAL A 175 1.19 11.57 -1.95
C VAL A 175 2.13 12.76 -1.75
N GLU A 176 3.36 12.52 -1.29
CA GLU A 176 4.36 13.59 -1.17
C GLU A 176 4.76 14.16 -2.55
N THR A 177 4.87 13.31 -3.58
CA THR A 177 5.12 13.75 -4.96
C THR A 177 3.93 14.55 -5.50
N LEU A 178 2.69 14.07 -5.30
CA LEU A 178 1.47 14.77 -5.70
C LEU A 178 1.40 16.16 -5.07
N ARG A 179 1.65 16.26 -3.76
CA ARG A 179 1.66 17.52 -3.03
C ARG A 179 2.71 18.49 -3.56
N LYS A 180 3.93 18.02 -3.82
CA LYS A 180 5.03 18.87 -4.33
C LYS A 180 4.77 19.40 -5.72
N ASN A 181 4.13 18.61 -6.56
CA ASN A 181 3.84 19.00 -7.93
C ASN A 181 2.68 19.99 -8.04
N ASP A 182 1.88 20.15 -6.98
CA ASP A 182 0.70 21.00 -6.93
C ASP A 182 -0.28 20.77 -8.11
N ARG A 183 -0.40 19.51 -8.53
CA ARG A 183 -1.24 19.07 -9.67
C ARG A 183 -2.32 18.08 -9.22
N GLN A 184 -2.83 18.24 -8.04
CA GLN A 184 -3.95 17.41 -7.59
C GLN A 184 -5.25 17.84 -8.28
N PRO A 185 -6.11 16.87 -8.67
CA PRO A 185 -7.44 17.21 -9.19
C PRO A 185 -8.23 18.05 -8.19
N GLU A 186 -9.01 18.98 -8.71
CA GLU A 186 -9.87 19.83 -7.88
C GLU A 186 -10.80 18.96 -7.01
N GLY A 187 -10.88 19.28 -5.72
CA GLY A 187 -11.74 18.58 -4.79
C GLY A 187 -11.37 17.12 -4.53
N LEU A 188 -10.16 16.69 -4.90
CA LEU A 188 -9.66 15.34 -4.60
C LEU A 188 -9.65 15.09 -3.08
N ARG A 189 -10.33 14.04 -2.66
CA ARG A 189 -10.37 13.60 -1.26
C ARG A 189 -9.48 12.36 -1.08
N LEU A 190 -8.44 12.48 -0.24
CA LEU A 190 -7.48 11.40 0.00
C LEU A 190 -7.54 10.88 1.44
N ARG A 191 -7.51 9.55 1.59
CA ARG A 191 -7.27 8.86 2.86
C ARG A 191 -6.17 7.83 2.69
N LEU A 192 -5.39 7.59 3.74
CA LEU A 192 -4.33 6.60 3.75
C LEU A 192 -4.60 5.49 4.76
N VAL A 193 -4.28 4.26 4.38
CA VAL A 193 -4.21 3.11 5.27
C VAL A 193 -2.83 2.49 5.14
N LEU A 194 -2.06 2.52 6.22
CA LEU A 194 -0.67 2.06 6.29
C LEU A 194 -0.59 0.88 7.26
N SER A 195 -0.48 -0.32 6.74
CA SER A 195 -0.50 -1.54 7.56
C SER A 195 0.85 -2.25 7.51
N GLY A 196 1.41 -2.58 8.68
CA GLY A 196 2.74 -3.19 8.75
C GLY A 196 3.79 -2.37 7.98
N ALA A 197 3.75 -1.06 8.09
CA ALA A 197 4.43 -0.12 7.20
C ALA A 197 5.96 -0.20 7.31
N ALA A 198 6.63 -0.51 6.20
CA ALA A 198 8.09 -0.50 6.07
C ALA A 198 8.61 0.91 5.70
N THR A 199 8.24 1.88 6.52
CA THR A 199 8.70 3.28 6.47
C THR A 199 9.30 3.65 7.82
N ASP A 200 10.17 4.66 7.88
CA ASP A 200 10.70 5.09 9.16
C ASP A 200 9.58 5.66 10.04
N GLN A 201 9.59 5.31 11.30
CA GLN A 201 8.62 5.76 12.31
C GLN A 201 8.46 7.27 12.34
N ASN A 202 9.55 8.00 12.12
CA ASN A 202 9.62 9.46 12.26
C ASN A 202 9.29 10.24 10.99
N TRP A 203 8.95 9.58 9.87
CA TRP A 203 8.77 10.29 8.60
C TRP A 203 7.65 11.35 8.61
N PHE A 204 6.63 11.14 9.41
CA PHE A 204 5.55 12.13 9.59
C PHE A 204 5.86 13.20 10.66
N ALA A 205 6.94 13.04 11.44
CA ALA A 205 7.33 14.01 12.44
C ALA A 205 7.63 15.38 11.84
N ARG A 206 7.46 16.44 12.61
CA ARG A 206 7.70 17.82 12.19
C ARG A 206 9.08 17.98 11.55
N GLY A 207 9.12 18.55 10.35
CA GLY A 207 10.36 18.75 9.57
C GLY A 207 10.93 17.51 8.90
N GLN A 208 10.30 16.34 9.07
CA GLN A 208 10.71 15.10 8.45
C GLN A 208 10.08 14.90 7.05
N ARG A 209 10.47 13.83 6.37
CA ARG A 209 10.20 13.55 4.96
C ARG A 209 8.74 13.72 4.53
N HIS A 210 7.79 13.25 5.32
CA HIS A 210 6.35 13.28 5.02
C HIS A 210 5.56 14.16 6.00
N SER A 211 6.23 15.08 6.68
CA SER A 211 5.59 15.97 7.66
C SER A 211 4.46 16.82 7.08
N LYS A 212 4.45 17.01 5.77
CA LYS A 212 3.46 17.81 5.04
C LYS A 212 2.43 16.97 4.28
N VAL A 213 2.56 15.65 4.23
CA VAL A 213 1.53 14.76 3.64
C VAL A 213 0.14 15.01 4.23
N PRO A 214 -0.01 15.25 5.54
CA PRO A 214 -1.32 15.54 6.12
C PRO A 214 -1.98 16.84 5.62
N GLU A 215 -1.28 17.73 4.92
CA GLU A 215 -1.88 18.94 4.32
C GLU A 215 -2.98 18.58 3.32
N ILE A 216 -2.75 17.52 2.52
CA ILE A 216 -3.65 17.11 1.42
C ILE A 216 -4.40 15.79 1.68
N VAL A 217 -4.28 15.21 2.88
CA VAL A 217 -4.93 13.96 3.27
C VAL A 217 -5.94 14.23 4.38
N GLU A 218 -7.14 13.64 4.28
CA GLU A 218 -8.17 13.78 5.30
C GLU A 218 -7.88 13.00 6.57
N LYS A 219 -7.51 11.71 6.39
CA LYS A 219 -7.28 10.75 7.49
C LYS A 219 -6.18 9.76 7.15
N ILE A 220 -5.43 9.33 8.15
CA ILE A 220 -4.35 8.34 8.04
C ILE A 220 -4.54 7.28 9.13
N LEU A 221 -4.81 6.04 8.71
CA LEU A 221 -4.83 4.88 9.60
C LEU A 221 -3.47 4.20 9.56
N ILE A 222 -2.89 3.95 10.73
CA ILE A 222 -1.67 3.18 10.89
C ILE A 222 -1.99 1.96 11.76
N THR A 223 -1.73 0.76 11.25
CA THR A 223 -1.76 -0.45 12.07
C THR A 223 -0.36 -1.01 12.25
N TYR A 224 0.00 -1.34 13.49
CA TYR A 224 1.34 -1.81 13.83
C TYR A 224 1.32 -2.93 14.86
N THR A 225 2.41 -3.72 14.88
CA THR A 225 2.65 -4.72 15.92
C THR A 225 4.12 -4.70 16.34
N SER A 226 4.37 -4.55 17.62
CA SER A 226 5.72 -4.52 18.20
C SER A 226 6.42 -5.87 18.19
N ASP A 227 5.72 -6.94 17.86
CA ASP A 227 6.26 -8.29 17.74
C ASP A 227 6.53 -8.69 16.29
N ASP A 228 6.27 -7.81 15.30
CA ASP A 228 6.53 -8.06 13.88
C ASP A 228 7.98 -8.47 13.64
N TRP A 229 8.19 -9.75 13.38
CA TRP A 229 9.52 -10.32 13.27
C TRP A 229 10.24 -9.96 11.97
N VAL A 230 9.53 -9.48 10.94
CA VAL A 230 10.14 -8.95 9.71
C VAL A 230 10.59 -7.51 9.96
N LEU A 231 9.73 -6.68 10.50
CA LEU A 231 9.99 -5.26 10.67
C LEU A 231 10.96 -4.93 11.82
N GLN A 232 11.17 -5.84 12.77
CA GLN A 232 12.23 -5.67 13.77
C GLN A 232 13.62 -5.52 13.14
N PHE A 233 13.84 -6.06 11.93
CA PHE A 233 15.09 -5.96 11.20
C PHE A 233 15.16 -4.77 10.24
N TYR A 234 14.08 -3.97 10.16
CA TYR A 234 13.99 -2.81 9.28
C TYR A 234 15.18 -1.84 9.39
N PRO A 235 15.64 -1.42 10.59
CA PRO A 235 16.78 -0.52 10.73
C PRO A 235 18.06 -1.07 10.09
N MET A 236 18.25 -2.38 10.15
CA MET A 236 19.43 -3.05 9.58
C MET A 236 19.36 -3.14 8.05
N MET A 237 18.15 -3.18 7.48
CA MET A 237 17.94 -3.28 6.02
C MET A 237 18.18 -1.94 5.33
N TYR A 238 17.76 -0.82 5.95
CA TYR A 238 17.68 0.46 5.29
C TYR A 238 18.66 1.50 5.79
N ASN A 239 18.71 1.71 7.09
CA ASN A 239 19.38 2.88 7.63
C ASN A 239 20.22 2.54 8.85
N PHE A 240 21.50 2.26 8.60
CA PHE A 240 22.44 2.06 9.69
C PHE A 240 22.72 3.34 10.49
N ARG A 241 22.58 4.52 9.86
CA ARG A 241 22.96 5.78 10.51
C ARG A 241 21.94 6.25 11.51
N ASP A 242 20.65 6.24 11.12
CA ASP A 242 19.61 6.82 11.96
C ASP A 242 18.89 5.78 12.84
N ARG A 243 19.04 4.48 12.53
CA ARG A 243 18.47 3.34 13.29
C ARG A 243 16.99 3.50 13.66
N ALA A 244 16.24 4.28 12.88
CA ALA A 244 14.82 4.47 13.15
C ALA A 244 14.07 3.14 12.97
N PRO A 245 13.22 2.74 13.90
CA PRO A 245 12.37 1.57 13.74
C PRO A 245 11.34 1.81 12.62
N ALA A 246 10.77 0.73 12.11
CA ALA A 246 9.68 0.83 11.17
C ALA A 246 8.40 1.37 11.84
N LEU A 247 7.64 2.16 11.10
CA LEU A 247 6.33 2.66 11.52
C LEU A 247 5.38 1.49 11.85
N GLY A 248 5.37 0.43 11.03
CA GLY A 248 4.57 -0.77 11.27
C GLY A 248 5.04 -1.64 12.43
N PHE A 249 6.23 -1.34 13.03
CA PHE A 249 6.76 -2.05 14.19
C PHE A 249 6.51 -1.30 15.51
N LYS A 250 6.71 0.02 15.53
CA LYS A 250 6.59 0.82 16.76
C LYS A 250 5.39 1.76 16.79
N GLY A 251 4.67 1.86 15.66
CA GLY A 251 3.60 2.86 15.52
C GLY A 251 4.13 4.28 15.42
N LEU A 252 3.22 5.22 15.32
CA LEU A 252 3.51 6.63 15.15
C LEU A 252 3.74 7.31 16.52
N PRO A 253 4.85 8.02 16.75
CA PRO A 253 5.01 8.86 17.91
C PRO A 253 4.18 10.15 17.75
N ILE A 254 2.89 10.09 18.09
CA ILE A 254 1.90 11.14 17.80
C ILE A 254 2.31 12.53 18.30
N GLN A 255 3.09 12.61 19.39
CA GLN A 255 3.58 13.88 19.93
C GLN A 255 4.62 14.55 19.01
N SER A 256 5.28 13.81 18.13
CA SER A 256 6.23 14.36 17.16
C SER A 256 5.55 15.02 15.96
N ILE A 257 4.24 14.78 15.78
CA ILE A 257 3.44 15.34 14.71
C ILE A 257 3.07 16.79 15.05
N ALA A 258 3.05 17.64 14.03
CA ALA A 258 2.57 19.01 14.17
C ALA A 258 1.14 19.03 14.74
N PRO A 259 0.87 19.84 15.79
CA PRO A 259 -0.39 19.76 16.54
C PRO A 259 -1.65 19.82 15.68
N GLU A 260 -1.64 20.64 14.65
CA GLU A 260 -2.74 20.86 13.69
C GLU A 260 -3.11 19.60 12.88
N PHE A 261 -2.19 18.64 12.78
CA PHE A 261 -2.42 17.41 12.01
C PHE A 261 -2.69 16.16 12.85
N ARG A 262 -2.52 16.22 14.17
CA ARG A 262 -2.64 15.04 15.05
C ARG A 262 -3.99 14.35 14.94
N SER A 263 -5.07 15.11 14.80
CA SER A 263 -6.44 14.59 14.67
C SER A 263 -6.68 13.79 13.40
N LYS A 264 -5.82 13.92 12.40
CA LYS A 264 -5.89 13.15 11.15
C LYS A 264 -5.34 11.73 11.28
N PHE A 265 -4.61 11.43 12.36
CA PHE A 265 -3.95 10.13 12.55
C PHE A 265 -4.70 9.24 13.51
N GLU A 266 -4.94 8.01 13.10
CA GLU A 266 -5.35 6.93 13.97
C GLU A 266 -4.23 5.86 13.98
N ASN A 267 -3.72 5.52 15.16
CA ASN A 267 -2.56 4.65 15.35
C ASN A 267 -2.95 3.46 16.22
N ILE A 268 -3.09 2.28 15.62
CA ILE A 268 -3.69 1.11 16.26
C ILE A 268 -2.67 -0.01 16.43
N ASN A 269 -2.47 -0.42 17.67
CA ASN A 269 -1.71 -1.62 17.99
C ASN A 269 -2.59 -2.87 17.81
N ILE A 270 -2.19 -3.73 16.87
CA ILE A 270 -2.88 -5.00 16.59
C ILE A 270 -2.13 -6.23 17.10
N ASN A 271 -1.12 -6.03 17.96
CA ASN A 271 -0.23 -7.07 18.46
C ASN A 271 -0.96 -8.30 19.04
N ARG A 272 -1.99 -8.05 19.86
CA ARG A 272 -2.79 -9.10 20.51
C ARG A 272 -3.53 -10.03 19.52
N TYR A 273 -3.73 -9.58 18.27
CA TYR A 273 -4.46 -10.34 17.27
C TYR A 273 -3.56 -11.13 16.32
N ILE A 274 -2.37 -10.58 16.01
CA ILE A 274 -1.52 -11.14 14.98
C ILE A 274 -0.13 -11.56 15.49
N GLY A 275 0.27 -11.11 16.67
CA GLY A 275 1.58 -11.42 17.26
C GLY A 275 2.72 -11.05 16.29
N LYS A 276 3.48 -12.06 15.89
CA LYS A 276 4.69 -11.91 15.05
C LYS A 276 4.43 -11.88 13.54
N GLU A 277 3.18 -12.10 13.10
CA GLU A 277 2.88 -12.28 11.68
C GLU A 277 3.03 -10.98 10.87
N HIS A 278 3.69 -11.10 9.70
CA HIS A 278 3.85 -10.03 8.72
C HIS A 278 3.21 -10.44 7.39
N LYS A 279 1.89 -10.59 7.39
CA LYS A 279 1.11 -10.98 6.21
C LYS A 279 -0.11 -10.08 6.05
N THR A 280 -0.32 -9.52 4.86
CA THR A 280 -1.44 -8.61 4.57
C THR A 280 -2.78 -9.18 5.03
N LEU A 281 -3.09 -10.43 4.66
CA LEU A 281 -4.38 -11.03 4.99
C LEU A 281 -4.59 -11.22 6.48
N VAL A 282 -3.54 -11.51 7.24
CA VAL A 282 -3.63 -11.61 8.70
C VAL A 282 -3.96 -10.26 9.32
N HIS A 283 -3.32 -9.18 8.83
CA HIS A 283 -3.60 -7.82 9.30
C HIS A 283 -5.04 -7.40 9.02
N VAL A 284 -5.53 -7.57 7.78
CA VAL A 284 -6.87 -7.12 7.37
C VAL A 284 -8.00 -7.95 7.97
N GLN A 285 -7.71 -9.17 8.44
CA GLN A 285 -8.69 -10.04 9.09
C GLN A 285 -8.89 -9.73 10.57
N THR A 286 -8.06 -8.85 11.17
CA THR A 286 -8.27 -8.48 12.57
C THR A 286 -9.59 -7.74 12.77
N PRO A 287 -10.35 -8.00 13.86
CA PRO A 287 -11.61 -7.31 14.13
C PRO A 287 -11.45 -5.78 14.14
N VAL A 288 -10.36 -5.30 14.69
CA VAL A 288 -10.06 -3.86 14.76
C VAL A 288 -9.90 -3.26 13.37
N PHE A 289 -9.14 -3.93 12.49
CA PHE A 289 -8.97 -3.46 11.12
C PHE A 289 -10.29 -3.47 10.36
N ARG A 290 -11.08 -4.56 10.43
CA ARG A 290 -12.38 -4.67 9.78
C ARG A 290 -13.35 -3.57 10.20
N ASN A 291 -13.40 -3.23 11.49
CA ASN A 291 -14.26 -2.18 12.00
C ASN A 291 -13.84 -0.79 11.51
N ARG A 292 -12.56 -0.58 11.18
CA ARG A 292 -12.03 0.72 10.73
C ARG A 292 -11.95 0.86 9.22
N ILE A 293 -11.71 -0.24 8.49
CA ILE A 293 -11.47 -0.21 7.05
C ILE A 293 -12.62 0.46 6.28
N ASN A 294 -13.86 0.18 6.67
CA ASN A 294 -15.03 0.78 6.03
C ASN A 294 -15.06 2.31 6.21
N THR A 295 -14.66 2.83 7.37
CA THR A 295 -14.57 4.29 7.61
C THR A 295 -13.50 4.96 6.75
N TYR A 296 -12.45 4.22 6.37
CA TYR A 296 -11.36 4.77 5.56
C TYR A 296 -11.57 4.58 4.07
N PHE A 297 -12.18 3.47 3.67
CA PHE A 297 -12.39 3.14 2.26
C PHE A 297 -13.64 3.79 1.68
N PHE A 298 -14.67 3.97 2.49
CA PHE A 298 -15.91 4.59 2.06
C PHE A 298 -16.02 5.99 2.68
N PHE A 299 -16.28 6.96 1.84
CA PHE A 299 -16.33 8.38 2.19
C PHE A 299 -17.79 8.75 2.46
N ASP A 300 -18.22 8.52 3.66
CA ASP A 300 -19.54 8.95 4.12
C ASP A 300 -19.58 10.47 4.34
#